data_4efb6b6aceae6cf525c8325a093aa0bb
#
_entry.id   4efb6b6aceae6cf525c8325a093aa0bb
#
_cell.length_a   1.000
_cell.length_b   1.000
_cell.length_c   1.000
_cell.angle_alpha   90.00
_cell.angle_beta   90.00
_cell.angle_gamma   90.00
#
_symmetry.space_group_name_H-M   'P 1'
#
loop_
_entity.id
_entity.type
_entity.pdbx_description
1 polymer ?
#
loop_
_entity_poly.entity_id
_entity_poly.type
_entity_poly.pdbx_seq_one_letter_code
_entity_poly.pdbx_strand_id
1 'polypeptide(L)'
;MKRQIQSCFEDKLHYSVLYDEPDNCPLCHYAITPSHIEDEWYTDNSGSRHLAILYICPHCFRPFVAHFIDNNPLGAVMSPHLDYCGPSLFSPQVFEDDILALSPQFATIYNQALEAENRGLDEVAGIGYRKALEFLVKDYCKHKHPGKDDEIERLPLGRCISDLIAQSSINILASRAVWIGNDETHYTRKLEGRDISDMKTFIHALVHYIGMELTVEDAASIAPAH
;
A
#
# COMPACT_ATOMS: atom_id res chain seq x y z
N MET A 1 -10.98 -18.27 9.68
CA MET A 1 -11.92 -19.36 10.10
C MET A 1 -11.08 -20.50 10.67
N LYS A 2 -11.46 -21.04 11.86
CA LYS A 2 -10.69 -22.16 12.43
C LYS A 2 -10.94 -23.44 11.63
N ARG A 3 -9.87 -24.10 11.20
CA ARG A 3 -9.91 -25.36 10.47
C ARG A 3 -9.10 -26.42 11.20
N GLN A 4 -9.54 -27.66 11.12
CA GLN A 4 -8.84 -28.81 11.67
C GLN A 4 -8.46 -29.75 10.54
N ILE A 5 -7.18 -30.13 10.49
CA ILE A 5 -6.64 -31.12 9.57
C ILE A 5 -5.93 -32.23 10.34
N GLN A 6 -5.74 -33.37 9.68
CA GLN A 6 -4.83 -34.42 10.11
C GLN A 6 -3.57 -34.26 9.25
N SER A 7 -2.49 -33.87 9.85
CA SER A 7 -1.23 -33.65 9.15
C SER A 7 -0.14 -34.61 9.66
N CYS A 8 0.74 -35.02 8.76
CA CYS A 8 1.83 -35.95 9.06
C CYS A 8 3.08 -35.16 9.42
N PHE A 9 3.69 -35.47 10.54
CA PHE A 9 4.96 -34.90 10.96
C PHE A 9 6.16 -35.80 10.60
N GLU A 10 7.38 -35.32 10.80
CA GLU A 10 8.65 -36.02 10.50
C GLU A 10 8.74 -37.45 11.09
N ASP A 11 8.08 -37.71 12.22
CA ASP A 11 7.99 -39.02 12.87
C ASP A 11 6.96 -39.96 12.21
N LYS A 12 6.32 -39.53 11.12
CA LYS A 12 5.24 -40.24 10.39
C LYS A 12 3.97 -40.48 11.20
N LEU A 13 3.82 -39.80 12.33
CA LEU A 13 2.59 -39.80 13.09
C LEU A 13 1.63 -38.69 12.58
N HIS A 14 0.34 -38.99 12.63
CA HIS A 14 -0.70 -38.04 12.27
C HIS A 14 -1.16 -37.25 13.51
N TYR A 15 -1.07 -35.97 13.43
CA TYR A 15 -1.49 -35.04 14.49
C TYR A 15 -2.72 -34.25 14.07
N SER A 16 -3.56 -33.95 15.05
CA SER A 16 -4.68 -33.03 14.85
C SER A 16 -4.17 -31.59 14.96
N VAL A 17 -4.30 -30.86 13.90
CA VAL A 17 -3.84 -29.46 13.79
C VAL A 17 -5.03 -28.52 13.71
N LEU A 18 -5.10 -27.54 14.62
CA LEU A 18 -6.12 -26.50 14.63
C LEU A 18 -5.47 -25.16 14.31
N TYR A 19 -5.84 -24.54 13.19
CA TYR A 19 -5.27 -23.28 12.75
C TYR A 19 -6.33 -22.34 12.16
N ASP A 20 -5.99 -21.05 12.07
CA ASP A 20 -6.83 -20.07 11.40
C ASP A 20 -6.47 -20.04 9.92
N GLU A 21 -7.41 -20.55 9.09
CA GLU A 21 -7.24 -20.58 7.63
C GLU A 21 -7.24 -19.16 7.06
N PRO A 22 -6.36 -18.84 6.07
CA PRO A 22 -6.37 -17.55 5.40
C PRO A 22 -7.74 -17.26 4.76
N ASP A 23 -8.28 -16.09 5.00
CA ASP A 23 -9.57 -15.64 4.48
C ASP A 23 -9.44 -14.64 3.32
N ASN A 24 -8.22 -14.29 2.94
CA ASN A 24 -7.90 -13.42 1.82
C ASN A 24 -6.81 -14.05 0.95
N CYS A 25 -6.96 -13.92 -0.36
CA CYS A 25 -5.96 -14.36 -1.32
C CYS A 25 -4.80 -13.35 -1.39
N PRO A 26 -3.54 -13.76 -1.19
CA PRO A 26 -2.40 -12.83 -1.28
C PRO A 26 -2.11 -12.35 -2.71
N LEU A 27 -2.74 -12.96 -3.73
CA LEU A 27 -2.49 -12.68 -5.13
C LEU A 27 -3.55 -11.80 -5.80
N CYS A 28 -4.83 -11.90 -5.39
CA CYS A 28 -5.91 -11.11 -5.96
C CYS A 28 -6.70 -10.32 -4.93
N HIS A 29 -6.33 -10.42 -3.66
CA HIS A 29 -6.87 -9.69 -2.52
C HIS A 29 -8.39 -9.88 -2.27
N TYR A 30 -9.01 -10.86 -2.93
CA TYR A 30 -10.40 -11.22 -2.67
C TYR A 30 -10.53 -12.05 -1.39
N ALA A 31 -11.63 -11.82 -0.67
CA ALA A 31 -12.04 -12.68 0.43
C ALA A 31 -12.41 -14.06 -0.11
N ILE A 32 -11.79 -15.11 0.46
CA ILE A 32 -11.89 -16.49 -0.04
C ILE A 32 -12.04 -17.50 1.10
N THR A 33 -12.48 -18.70 0.74
CA THR A 33 -12.19 -19.95 1.45
C THR A 33 -11.29 -20.75 0.52
N PRO A 34 -9.97 -20.84 0.78
CA PRO A 34 -9.04 -21.42 -0.18
C PRO A 34 -9.18 -22.93 -0.25
N SER A 35 -8.82 -23.50 -1.40
CA SER A 35 -8.78 -24.96 -1.59
C SER A 35 -7.43 -25.49 -1.12
N HIS A 36 -7.42 -26.30 -0.07
CA HIS A 36 -6.24 -26.98 0.45
C HIS A 36 -5.77 -28.06 -0.54
N ILE A 37 -4.48 -28.09 -0.85
CA ILE A 37 -3.86 -29.04 -1.79
C ILE A 37 -2.93 -29.98 -1.07
N GLU A 38 -1.95 -29.43 -0.35
CA GLU A 38 -0.89 -30.19 0.31
C GLU A 38 -0.42 -29.44 1.55
N ASP A 39 0.08 -30.17 2.54
CA ASP A 39 0.71 -29.58 3.73
C ASP A 39 1.96 -30.33 4.13
N GLU A 40 2.95 -29.62 4.65
CA GLU A 40 4.21 -30.17 5.09
C GLU A 40 4.69 -29.51 6.38
N TRP A 41 5.20 -30.32 7.30
CA TRP A 41 5.81 -29.87 8.53
C TRP A 41 7.33 -29.97 8.45
N TYR A 42 8.01 -29.02 9.06
CA TYR A 42 9.45 -29.09 9.28
C TYR A 42 9.83 -28.39 10.59
N THR A 43 11.01 -28.76 11.12
CA THR A 43 11.58 -28.16 12.32
C THR A 43 12.83 -27.39 11.92
N ASP A 44 12.93 -26.15 12.37
CA ASP A 44 14.11 -25.33 12.11
C ASP A 44 15.27 -25.65 13.09
N ASN A 45 16.43 -25.00 12.88
CA ASN A 45 17.61 -25.20 13.73
C ASN A 45 17.42 -24.71 15.18
N SER A 46 16.40 -23.92 15.48
CA SER A 46 16.05 -23.49 16.83
C SER A 46 15.12 -24.45 17.56
N GLY A 47 14.59 -25.45 16.85
CA GLY A 47 13.61 -26.40 17.36
C GLY A 47 12.16 -25.92 17.22
N SER A 48 11.91 -24.80 16.52
CA SER A 48 10.56 -24.31 16.22
C SER A 48 9.94 -25.15 15.10
N ARG A 49 8.66 -25.49 15.26
CA ARG A 49 7.91 -26.26 14.27
C ARG A 49 7.17 -25.32 13.32
N HIS A 50 7.28 -25.60 12.04
CA HIS A 50 6.69 -24.86 10.96
C HIS A 50 5.75 -25.75 10.15
N LEU A 51 4.61 -25.18 9.72
CA LEU A 51 3.67 -25.81 8.83
C LEU A 51 3.53 -24.93 7.57
N ALA A 52 3.81 -25.51 6.42
CA ALA A 52 3.56 -24.90 5.12
C ALA A 52 2.35 -25.57 4.47
N ILE A 53 1.37 -24.79 4.03
CA ILE A 53 0.18 -25.30 3.35
C ILE A 53 0.08 -24.67 1.97
N LEU A 54 0.01 -25.51 0.94
CA LEU A 54 -0.26 -25.09 -0.42
C LEU A 54 -1.78 -24.99 -0.65
N TYR A 55 -2.22 -23.82 -1.07
CA TYR A 55 -3.60 -23.53 -1.42
C TYR A 55 -3.78 -23.14 -2.89
N ILE A 56 -5.00 -23.31 -3.39
CA ILE A 56 -5.46 -22.68 -4.62
C ILE A 56 -6.59 -21.69 -4.29
N CYS A 57 -6.46 -20.47 -4.81
CA CYS A 57 -7.50 -19.47 -4.71
C CYS A 57 -8.67 -19.83 -5.62
N PRO A 58 -9.93 -19.95 -5.11
CA PRO A 58 -11.09 -20.28 -5.95
C PRO A 58 -11.52 -19.13 -6.86
N HIS A 59 -11.06 -17.90 -6.62
CA HIS A 59 -11.38 -16.73 -7.43
C HIS A 59 -10.40 -16.54 -8.61
N CYS A 60 -9.09 -16.51 -8.36
CA CYS A 60 -8.10 -16.28 -9.42
C CYS A 60 -7.40 -17.55 -9.92
N PHE A 61 -7.71 -18.72 -9.34
CA PHE A 61 -7.16 -20.05 -9.68
C PHE A 61 -5.64 -20.17 -9.58
N ARG A 62 -4.99 -19.27 -8.86
CA ARG A 62 -3.54 -19.30 -8.64
C ARG A 62 -3.20 -20.00 -7.34
N PRO A 63 -2.07 -20.76 -7.29
CA PRO A 63 -1.56 -21.33 -6.07
C PRO A 63 -0.88 -20.26 -5.20
N PHE A 64 -0.97 -20.43 -3.88
CA PHE A 64 -0.22 -19.66 -2.89
C PHE A 64 0.11 -20.55 -1.68
N VAL A 65 1.11 -20.17 -0.92
CA VAL A 65 1.52 -20.88 0.29
C VAL A 65 1.17 -20.04 1.52
N ALA A 66 0.55 -20.67 2.51
CA ALA A 66 0.42 -20.10 3.84
C ALA A 66 1.44 -20.78 4.76
N HIS A 67 2.22 -19.99 5.47
CA HIS A 67 3.23 -20.43 6.42
C HIS A 67 2.77 -20.15 7.84
N PHE A 68 2.90 -21.15 8.71
CA PHE A 68 2.48 -21.11 10.09
C PHE A 68 3.63 -21.51 11.01
N ILE A 69 3.67 -20.96 12.22
CA ILE A 69 4.65 -21.28 13.26
C ILE A 69 3.92 -21.83 14.48
N ASP A 70 4.37 -22.97 15.00
CA ASP A 70 3.91 -23.51 16.26
C ASP A 70 4.99 -23.33 17.35
N ASN A 71 4.73 -22.38 18.25
CA ASN A 71 5.62 -22.05 19.35
C ASN A 71 5.40 -22.96 20.58
N ASN A 72 4.49 -23.96 20.51
CA ASN A 72 4.21 -24.87 21.62
C ASN A 72 4.62 -26.31 21.29
N PRO A 73 5.91 -26.65 21.38
CA PRO A 73 6.42 -27.96 20.94
C PRO A 73 5.95 -29.16 21.78
N LEU A 74 5.31 -28.93 22.94
CA LEU A 74 4.92 -29.99 23.91
C LEU A 74 3.40 -30.21 23.96
N GLY A 75 2.61 -29.53 23.17
CA GLY A 75 1.15 -29.65 23.16
C GLY A 75 0.66 -30.90 22.44
N ALA A 76 -0.33 -31.60 23.02
CA ALA A 76 -1.01 -32.75 22.38
C ALA A 76 -1.83 -32.32 21.14
N VAL A 77 -2.21 -31.07 21.04
CA VAL A 77 -2.88 -30.45 19.89
C VAL A 77 -1.98 -29.36 19.35
N MET A 78 -1.62 -29.44 18.07
CA MET A 78 -0.84 -28.41 17.41
C MET A 78 -1.77 -27.25 17.03
N SER A 79 -1.40 -26.04 17.44
CA SER A 79 -2.17 -24.82 17.17
C SER A 79 -1.27 -23.72 16.64
N PRO A 80 -0.74 -23.91 15.42
CA PRO A 80 0.16 -22.95 14.81
C PRO A 80 -0.60 -21.66 14.42
N HIS A 81 0.09 -20.54 14.54
CA HIS A 81 -0.41 -19.24 14.08
C HIS A 81 0.13 -18.90 12.70
N LEU A 82 -0.67 -18.22 11.91
CA LEU A 82 -0.27 -17.75 10.59
C LEU A 82 0.85 -16.72 10.72
N ASP A 83 1.95 -16.97 10.02
CA ASP A 83 3.10 -16.08 9.91
C ASP A 83 2.99 -15.21 8.64
N TYR A 84 2.88 -15.86 7.47
CA TYR A 84 2.65 -15.14 6.22
C TYR A 84 1.91 -16.00 5.18
N CYS A 85 1.36 -15.32 4.16
CA CYS A 85 0.90 -15.93 2.91
C CYS A 85 1.68 -15.36 1.73
N GLY A 86 2.11 -16.21 0.81
CA GLY A 86 2.91 -15.78 -0.33
C GLY A 86 2.81 -16.66 -1.57
N PRO A 87 3.29 -16.16 -2.72
CA PRO A 87 3.77 -14.79 -2.91
C PRO A 87 2.65 -13.77 -2.81
N SER A 88 2.93 -12.58 -2.27
CA SER A 88 2.03 -11.44 -2.38
C SER A 88 2.34 -10.71 -3.68
N LEU A 89 1.31 -10.49 -4.51
CA LEU A 89 1.45 -9.66 -5.68
C LEU A 89 1.06 -8.23 -5.32
N PHE A 90 1.96 -7.31 -5.62
CA PHE A 90 1.68 -5.90 -5.52
C PHE A 90 0.55 -5.51 -6.50
N SER A 91 -0.47 -4.81 -6.00
CA SER A 91 -1.52 -4.22 -6.82
C SER A 91 -1.35 -2.70 -6.81
N PRO A 92 -0.90 -2.09 -7.92
CA PRO A 92 -0.71 -0.67 -7.97
C PRO A 92 -2.03 0.09 -7.83
N GLN A 93 -1.95 1.26 -7.21
CA GLN A 93 -3.04 2.24 -7.22
C GLN A 93 -3.22 2.75 -8.65
N VAL A 94 -4.45 2.69 -9.13
CA VAL A 94 -4.84 3.28 -10.42
C VAL A 94 -5.30 4.72 -10.17
N PHE A 95 -4.78 5.64 -10.97
CA PHE A 95 -5.20 7.05 -10.98
C PHE A 95 -5.93 7.35 -12.28
N GLU A 96 -6.75 8.39 -12.27
CA GLU A 96 -7.50 8.86 -13.45
C GLU A 96 -6.54 9.40 -14.52
N ASP A 97 -6.96 9.32 -15.79
CA ASP A 97 -6.13 9.69 -16.94
C ASP A 97 -5.63 11.14 -16.87
N ASP A 98 -6.45 12.07 -16.36
CA ASP A 98 -6.09 13.47 -16.18
C ASP A 98 -4.91 13.66 -15.21
N ILE A 99 -4.90 12.90 -14.12
CA ILE A 99 -3.80 12.88 -13.15
C ILE A 99 -2.54 12.25 -13.72
N LEU A 100 -2.71 11.17 -14.50
CA LEU A 100 -1.59 10.52 -15.19
C LEU A 100 -0.98 11.44 -16.26
N ALA A 101 -1.79 12.20 -16.96
CA ALA A 101 -1.34 13.21 -17.94
C ALA A 101 -0.65 14.39 -17.27
N LEU A 102 -1.20 14.88 -16.14
CA LEU A 102 -0.63 15.98 -15.37
C LEU A 102 0.72 15.63 -14.76
N SER A 103 0.81 14.47 -14.08
CA SER A 103 1.98 14.10 -13.30
C SER A 103 2.26 12.58 -13.35
N PRO A 104 2.81 12.05 -14.44
CA PRO A 104 3.09 10.62 -14.60
C PRO A 104 4.11 10.12 -13.57
N GLN A 105 5.04 10.98 -13.15
CA GLN A 105 6.04 10.63 -12.13
C GLN A 105 5.43 10.50 -10.74
N PHE A 106 4.40 11.27 -10.41
CA PHE A 106 3.63 11.09 -9.18
C PHE A 106 3.11 9.66 -9.07
N ALA A 107 2.38 9.18 -10.08
CA ALA A 107 1.80 7.84 -10.09
C ALA A 107 2.86 6.74 -9.95
N THR A 108 3.98 6.90 -10.67
CA THR A 108 5.10 5.95 -10.61
C THR A 108 5.71 5.89 -9.21
N ILE A 109 6.05 7.05 -8.61
CA ILE A 109 6.71 7.11 -7.31
C ILE A 109 5.74 6.70 -6.20
N TYR A 110 4.46 7.10 -6.29
CA TYR A 110 3.43 6.69 -5.35
C TYR A 110 3.31 5.17 -5.28
N ASN A 111 3.28 4.50 -6.43
CA ASN A 111 3.18 3.05 -6.50
C ASN A 111 4.44 2.33 -6.02
N GLN A 112 5.63 2.91 -6.21
CA GLN A 112 6.86 2.39 -5.60
C GLN A 112 6.82 2.50 -4.07
N ALA A 113 6.30 3.60 -3.53
CA ALA A 113 6.11 3.78 -2.09
C ALA A 113 5.09 2.78 -1.53
N LEU A 114 3.98 2.58 -2.23
CA LEU A 114 2.94 1.62 -1.86
C LEU A 114 3.47 0.17 -1.89
N GLU A 115 4.32 -0.18 -2.85
CA GLU A 115 4.98 -1.49 -2.87
C GLU A 115 5.96 -1.66 -1.69
N ALA A 116 6.72 -0.62 -1.34
CA ALA A 116 7.60 -0.63 -0.17
C ALA A 116 6.80 -0.84 1.12
N GLU A 117 5.70 -0.12 1.30
CA GLU A 117 4.78 -0.28 2.44
C GLU A 117 4.22 -1.70 2.53
N ASN A 118 3.76 -2.27 1.41
CA ASN A 118 3.25 -3.65 1.36
C ASN A 118 4.30 -4.71 1.72
N ARG A 119 5.58 -4.36 1.64
CA ARG A 119 6.71 -5.20 2.07
C ARG A 119 7.19 -4.91 3.49
N GLY A 120 6.48 -4.05 4.24
CA GLY A 120 6.87 -3.65 5.59
C GLY A 120 8.09 -2.72 5.65
N LEU A 121 8.42 -2.02 4.54
CA LEU A 121 9.51 -1.05 4.46
C LEU A 121 8.99 0.36 4.75
N ASP A 122 8.39 0.57 5.91
CA ASP A 122 7.61 1.76 6.25
C ASP A 122 8.46 3.05 6.21
N GLU A 123 9.70 2.99 6.70
CA GLU A 123 10.64 4.13 6.68
C GLU A 123 10.94 4.61 5.25
N VAL A 124 11.02 3.68 4.29
CA VAL A 124 11.25 4.01 2.87
C VAL A 124 9.96 4.46 2.20
N ALA A 125 8.84 3.85 2.57
CA ALA A 125 7.52 4.19 2.03
C ALA A 125 7.14 5.65 2.33
N GLY A 126 7.34 6.13 3.57
CA GLY A 126 7.06 7.51 3.96
C GLY A 126 7.83 8.54 3.12
N ILE A 127 9.14 8.30 2.90
CA ILE A 127 9.97 9.14 2.01
C ILE A 127 9.45 9.11 0.58
N GLY A 128 9.04 7.93 0.10
CA GLY A 128 8.49 7.74 -1.24
C GLY A 128 7.19 8.52 -1.46
N TYR A 129 6.24 8.42 -0.55
CA TYR A 129 4.99 9.20 -0.62
C TYR A 129 5.22 10.70 -0.56
N ARG A 130 6.17 11.14 0.30
CA ARG A 130 6.56 12.55 0.37
C ARG A 130 7.13 13.06 -0.96
N LYS A 131 7.94 12.24 -1.63
CA LYS A 131 8.49 12.54 -2.96
C LYS A 131 7.40 12.55 -4.03
N ALA A 132 6.48 11.59 -4.02
CA ALA A 132 5.34 11.57 -4.93
C ALA A 132 4.50 12.85 -4.80
N LEU A 133 4.17 13.25 -3.58
CA LEU A 133 3.44 14.49 -3.32
C LEU A 133 4.14 15.71 -3.90
N GLU A 134 5.48 15.79 -3.82
CA GLU A 134 6.24 16.89 -4.39
C GLU A 134 6.06 17.00 -5.92
N PHE A 135 6.10 15.86 -6.63
CA PHE A 135 5.83 15.83 -8.06
C PHE A 135 4.41 16.32 -8.38
N LEU A 136 3.39 15.76 -7.73
CA LEU A 136 2.00 16.15 -7.97
C LEU A 136 1.78 17.66 -7.78
N VAL A 137 2.28 18.20 -6.68
CA VAL A 137 2.11 19.63 -6.36
C VAL A 137 2.86 20.53 -7.34
N LYS A 138 4.12 20.20 -7.66
CA LYS A 138 4.90 21.01 -8.59
C LYS A 138 4.35 20.97 -10.02
N ASP A 139 3.93 19.78 -10.48
CA ASP A 139 3.35 19.64 -11.82
C ASP A 139 1.99 20.36 -11.91
N TYR A 140 1.17 20.29 -10.87
CA TYR A 140 -0.05 21.10 -10.77
C TYR A 140 0.26 22.63 -10.78
N CYS A 141 1.28 23.08 -10.04
CA CYS A 141 1.69 24.49 -10.08
C CYS A 141 2.18 24.91 -11.47
N LYS A 142 2.93 24.07 -12.19
CA LYS A 142 3.34 24.34 -13.58
C LYS A 142 2.14 24.45 -14.52
N HIS A 143 1.16 23.56 -14.38
CA HIS A 143 -0.08 23.62 -15.15
C HIS A 143 -0.83 24.95 -14.94
N LYS A 144 -0.92 25.41 -13.68
CA LYS A 144 -1.61 26.67 -13.34
C LYS A 144 -0.82 27.95 -13.66
N HIS A 145 0.51 27.85 -13.81
CA HIS A 145 1.40 28.99 -14.04
C HIS A 145 2.34 28.76 -15.24
N PRO A 146 1.81 28.70 -16.47
CA PRO A 146 2.60 28.44 -17.67
C PRO A 146 3.79 29.42 -17.80
N GLY A 147 4.98 28.88 -18.13
CA GLY A 147 6.20 29.65 -18.30
C GLY A 147 7.01 29.90 -17.02
N LYS A 148 6.59 29.36 -15.87
CA LYS A 148 7.35 29.42 -14.60
C LYS A 148 8.02 28.09 -14.24
N ASP A 149 8.18 27.17 -15.16
CA ASP A 149 8.63 25.81 -14.89
C ASP A 149 9.97 25.77 -14.15
N ASP A 150 10.99 26.49 -14.64
CA ASP A 150 12.32 26.57 -14.03
C ASP A 150 12.31 27.19 -12.61
N GLU A 151 11.41 28.15 -12.38
CA GLU A 151 11.22 28.78 -11.05
C GLU A 151 10.60 27.75 -10.09
N ILE A 152 9.51 27.09 -10.51
CA ILE A 152 8.77 26.12 -9.70
C ILE A 152 9.65 24.91 -9.33
N GLU A 153 10.48 24.44 -10.26
CA GLU A 153 11.39 23.31 -9.98
C GLU A 153 12.38 23.63 -8.84
N ARG A 154 12.86 24.86 -8.77
CA ARG A 154 13.83 25.30 -7.75
C ARG A 154 13.21 25.69 -6.43
N LEU A 155 11.90 26.01 -6.41
CA LEU A 155 11.22 26.40 -5.18
C LEU A 155 11.09 25.21 -4.20
N PRO A 156 11.30 25.46 -2.90
CA PRO A 156 10.91 24.49 -1.87
C PRO A 156 9.42 24.19 -1.96
N LEU A 157 9.03 22.94 -1.75
CA LEU A 157 7.63 22.50 -1.86
C LEU A 157 6.66 23.35 -1.03
N GLY A 158 7.03 23.69 0.20
CA GLY A 158 6.20 24.57 1.06
C GLY A 158 5.92 25.94 0.42
N ARG A 159 6.88 26.50 -0.34
CA ARG A 159 6.72 27.75 -1.07
C ARG A 159 5.83 27.57 -2.30
N CYS A 160 5.96 26.46 -3.02
CA CYS A 160 5.01 26.16 -4.11
C CYS A 160 3.56 26.16 -3.60
N ILE A 161 3.32 25.53 -2.44
CA ILE A 161 1.99 25.45 -1.84
C ILE A 161 1.52 26.82 -1.37
N SER A 162 2.34 27.58 -0.62
CA SER A 162 1.90 28.86 -0.04
C SER A 162 1.72 29.96 -1.06
N ASP A 163 2.57 30.02 -2.07
CA ASP A 163 2.69 31.19 -2.96
C ASP A 163 1.96 30.96 -4.30
N LEU A 164 1.80 29.70 -4.74
CA LEU A 164 1.27 29.39 -6.07
C LEU A 164 -0.10 28.69 -6.05
N ILE A 165 -0.53 28.12 -4.91
CA ILE A 165 -1.83 27.45 -4.80
C ILE A 165 -2.83 28.38 -4.13
N ALA A 166 -3.68 29.01 -4.95
CA ALA A 166 -4.74 29.89 -4.48
C ALA A 166 -5.94 29.16 -3.86
N GLN A 167 -6.22 27.92 -4.34
CA GLN A 167 -7.34 27.11 -3.88
C GLN A 167 -7.11 26.63 -2.44
N SER A 168 -7.93 27.11 -1.50
CA SER A 168 -7.74 26.87 -0.07
C SER A 168 -7.77 25.40 0.31
N SER A 169 -8.66 24.59 -0.29
CA SER A 169 -8.76 23.15 0.00
C SER A 169 -7.52 22.40 -0.42
N ILE A 170 -7.00 22.67 -1.63
CA ILE A 170 -5.77 22.08 -2.16
C ILE A 170 -4.58 22.48 -1.28
N ASN A 171 -4.48 23.78 -0.94
CA ASN A 171 -3.42 24.31 -0.10
C ASN A 171 -3.38 23.63 1.29
N ILE A 172 -4.54 23.49 1.94
CA ILE A 172 -4.65 22.83 3.25
C ILE A 172 -4.22 21.38 3.16
N LEU A 173 -4.77 20.60 2.21
CA LEU A 173 -4.45 19.18 2.07
C LEU A 173 -2.98 18.96 1.76
N ALA A 174 -2.42 19.69 0.80
CA ALA A 174 -1.01 19.60 0.43
C ALA A 174 -0.10 19.98 1.61
N SER A 175 -0.41 21.06 2.33
CA SER A 175 0.38 21.48 3.50
C SER A 175 0.38 20.41 4.60
N ARG A 176 -0.78 19.81 4.91
CA ARG A 176 -0.87 18.80 5.97
C ARG A 176 -0.15 17.51 5.57
N ALA A 177 -0.32 17.07 4.32
CA ALA A 177 0.42 15.92 3.80
C ALA A 177 1.94 16.14 3.84
N VAL A 178 2.42 17.35 3.48
CA VAL A 178 3.84 17.73 3.58
C VAL A 178 4.35 17.68 5.01
N TRP A 179 3.56 18.17 5.97
CA TRP A 179 3.97 18.17 7.38
C TRP A 179 4.16 16.75 7.92
N ILE A 180 3.22 15.85 7.63
CA ILE A 180 3.35 14.44 7.99
C ILE A 180 4.56 13.83 7.29
N GLY A 181 4.70 14.01 5.97
CA GLY A 181 5.82 13.45 5.22
C GLY A 181 7.19 13.99 5.66
N ASN A 182 7.28 15.24 6.12
CA ASN A 182 8.51 15.75 6.71
C ASN A 182 8.79 15.09 8.07
N ASP A 183 7.75 14.88 8.88
CA ASP A 183 7.89 14.24 10.20
C ASP A 183 8.36 12.79 10.08
N GLU A 184 7.89 12.06 9.05
CA GLU A 184 8.37 10.72 8.72
C GLU A 184 9.86 10.65 8.35
N THR A 185 10.46 11.75 7.88
CA THR A 185 11.87 11.81 7.48
C THR A 185 12.81 12.24 8.62
N HIS A 186 12.26 12.69 9.76
CA HIS A 186 13.04 13.17 10.88
C HIS A 186 13.27 12.08 11.93
N TYR A 187 14.48 12.09 12.53
CA TYR A 187 14.86 11.18 13.61
C TYR A 187 13.89 11.21 14.80
N THR A 188 13.33 12.38 15.11
CA THR A 188 12.32 12.54 16.16
C THR A 188 11.02 13.01 15.55
N ARG A 189 9.99 12.19 15.66
CA ARG A 189 8.62 12.53 15.24
C ARG A 189 8.01 13.54 16.21
N LYS A 190 7.31 14.53 15.67
CA LYS A 190 6.65 15.62 16.42
C LYS A 190 5.12 15.55 16.33
N LEU A 191 4.60 14.91 15.28
CA LEU A 191 3.16 14.78 15.04
C LEU A 191 2.66 13.48 15.66
N GLU A 192 2.53 13.45 16.99
CA GLU A 192 1.99 12.31 17.71
C GLU A 192 0.56 11.98 17.21
N GLY A 193 0.30 10.71 16.89
CA GLY A 193 -1.00 10.22 16.43
C GLY A 193 -1.33 10.49 14.98
N ARG A 194 -0.34 10.91 14.15
CA ARG A 194 -0.44 10.99 12.69
C ARG A 194 0.63 10.10 12.05
N ASP A 195 0.25 9.42 10.96
CA ASP A 195 1.10 8.45 10.30
C ASP A 195 0.98 8.51 8.76
N ILE A 196 1.64 7.57 8.09
CA ILE A 196 1.59 7.41 6.63
C ILE A 196 0.16 7.23 6.11
N SER A 197 -0.74 6.60 6.87
CA SER A 197 -2.14 6.41 6.47
C SER A 197 -2.89 7.73 6.37
N ASP A 198 -2.67 8.65 7.32
CA ASP A 198 -3.20 10.01 7.26
C ASP A 198 -2.64 10.77 6.05
N MET A 199 -1.33 10.66 5.81
CA MET A 199 -0.68 11.29 4.66
C MET A 199 -1.29 10.77 3.33
N LYS A 200 -1.48 9.47 3.19
CA LYS A 200 -2.13 8.86 2.02
C LYS A 200 -3.55 9.39 1.84
N THR A 201 -4.31 9.46 2.92
CA THR A 201 -5.68 10.03 2.90
C THR A 201 -5.69 11.45 2.35
N PHE A 202 -4.75 12.30 2.78
CA PHE A 202 -4.66 13.67 2.27
C PHE A 202 -4.18 13.74 0.82
N ILE A 203 -3.25 12.88 0.42
CA ILE A 203 -2.82 12.76 -0.99
C ILE A 203 -4.01 12.34 -1.87
N HIS A 204 -4.80 11.35 -1.46
CA HIS A 204 -5.98 10.93 -2.22
C HIS A 204 -7.02 12.06 -2.36
N ALA A 205 -7.32 12.76 -1.27
CA ALA A 205 -8.21 13.90 -1.32
C ALA A 205 -7.66 15.02 -2.25
N LEU A 206 -6.34 15.26 -2.22
CA LEU A 206 -5.68 16.22 -3.10
C LEU A 206 -5.80 15.83 -4.57
N VAL A 207 -5.57 14.54 -4.90
CA VAL A 207 -5.75 13.99 -6.25
C VAL A 207 -7.17 14.25 -6.76
N HIS A 208 -8.18 13.94 -5.96
CA HIS A 208 -9.58 14.18 -6.35
C HIS A 208 -9.91 15.67 -6.57
N TYR A 209 -9.40 16.57 -5.73
CA TYR A 209 -9.60 18.00 -5.93
C TYR A 209 -8.92 18.50 -7.20
N ILE A 210 -7.70 18.08 -7.47
CA ILE A 210 -6.97 18.44 -8.70
C ILE A 210 -7.71 17.90 -9.92
N GLY A 211 -8.14 16.62 -9.91
CA GLY A 211 -8.89 16.01 -11.02
C GLY A 211 -10.21 16.74 -11.28
N MET A 212 -10.92 17.13 -10.24
CA MET A 212 -12.14 17.93 -10.37
C MET A 212 -11.85 19.30 -11.01
N GLU A 213 -10.77 19.99 -10.64
CA GLU A 213 -10.41 21.28 -11.27
C GLU A 213 -10.03 21.10 -12.74
N LEU A 214 -9.27 20.06 -13.10
CA LEU A 214 -8.92 19.76 -14.49
C LEU A 214 -10.18 19.49 -15.32
N THR A 215 -11.12 18.72 -14.77
CA THR A 215 -12.42 18.46 -15.41
C THR A 215 -13.23 19.74 -15.63
N VAL A 216 -13.21 20.65 -14.67
CA VAL A 216 -13.90 21.97 -14.81
C VAL A 216 -13.23 22.84 -15.87
N GLU A 217 -11.89 22.83 -15.95
CA GLU A 217 -11.15 23.54 -17.00
C GLU A 217 -11.48 23.00 -18.40
N ASP A 218 -11.53 21.67 -18.55
CA ASP A 218 -11.94 21.02 -19.81
C ASP A 218 -13.37 21.42 -20.18
N ALA A 219 -14.32 21.32 -19.27
CA ALA A 219 -15.69 21.72 -19.50
C ALA A 219 -15.83 23.20 -19.89
N ALA A 220 -15.03 24.10 -19.31
CA ALA A 220 -15.02 25.52 -19.64
C ALA A 220 -14.44 25.81 -21.04
N SER A 221 -13.66 24.87 -21.61
CA SER A 221 -13.12 24.99 -22.97
C SER A 221 -14.16 24.71 -24.06
N ILE A 222 -15.32 24.10 -23.72
CA ILE A 222 -16.37 23.75 -24.66
C ILE A 222 -17.18 25.00 -25.05
N ALA A 223 -17.09 25.42 -26.31
CA ALA A 223 -17.91 26.51 -26.83
C ALA A 223 -19.34 26.00 -27.14
N PRO A 224 -20.40 26.83 -26.91
CA PRO A 224 -21.76 26.47 -27.32
C PRO A 224 -21.82 26.29 -28.85
N ALA A 225 -22.44 25.19 -29.29
CA ALA A 225 -22.73 24.96 -30.70
C ALA A 225 -23.82 25.96 -31.15
N HIS A 226 -23.50 26.83 -32.09
CA HIS A 226 -24.44 27.75 -32.70
C HIS A 226 -25.14 27.12 -33.89
#